data_70e35865341a22834069664883cf05ab
#
_entry.id   70e35865341a22834069664883cf05ab
#
_cell.length_a   1.000
_cell.length_b   1.000
_cell.length_c   1.000
_cell.angle_alpha   90.00
_cell.angle_beta   90.00
_cell.angle_gamma   90.00
#
_symmetry.space_group_name_H-M   'P 1'
#
loop_
_entity.id
_entity.type
_entity.pdbx_description
1 polymer ?
#
loop_
_entity_poly.entity_id
_entity_poly.type
_entity_poly.pdbx_seq_one_letter_code
_entity_poly.pdbx_strand_id
1 'polypeptide(L)'
;MKEKIKKFFNENGRLAIFILFILEIFLMIFVTPNKYDDEYFIEQVTNKSIWSFVGPRYYWWSSRIIIEYALCLVLKISKYAWILIEALMVALAGYSISKVFIKDNKNENTMMLIFMILIYPLDVMASAGWAATTVNYMWPLATGLFALIPIRKMWDGEKIKFYEYPLYTLALLFSGNAEQSCAILVGAYVLFSILMILKNKKIHPYMIIQNLIIIASFVFILTCPGNHARNDVEIERHFKDLGMLSILDKISLGLTSTIGLLIGKGNIIYAMLSLLVAVYVCTNYKEKIYKIVSVIPLLSVVLCYFTLETTVRFFPFLGFFNELLAKEQVMLTAANCNNLLYVIPVIFAFVNFISLGISILLIFKNLKNNVA
;
A
#
# COMPACT_ATOMS: atom_id res chain seq x y z
N MET A 1 -24.09 -10.14 -25.63
CA MET A 1 -23.71 -8.88 -24.94
C MET A 1 -22.39 -9.03 -24.19
N LYS A 2 -22.22 -10.04 -23.31
CA LYS A 2 -20.99 -10.31 -22.55
C LYS A 2 -19.74 -10.45 -23.45
N GLU A 3 -19.80 -11.20 -24.53
CA GLU A 3 -18.66 -11.37 -25.46
C GLU A 3 -18.31 -10.11 -26.24
N LYS A 4 -19.29 -9.30 -26.64
CA LYS A 4 -19.04 -8.01 -27.30
C LYS A 4 -18.35 -7.02 -26.36
N ILE A 5 -18.76 -6.98 -25.10
CA ILE A 5 -18.14 -6.16 -24.05
C ILE A 5 -16.71 -6.65 -23.80
N LYS A 6 -16.52 -7.96 -23.65
CA LYS A 6 -15.20 -8.59 -23.46
C LYS A 6 -14.25 -8.29 -24.63
N LYS A 7 -14.72 -8.40 -25.87
CA LYS A 7 -13.94 -8.10 -27.07
C LYS A 7 -13.58 -6.61 -27.12
N PHE A 8 -14.54 -5.72 -26.83
CA PHE A 8 -14.30 -4.28 -26.78
C PHE A 8 -13.19 -3.91 -25.79
N PHE A 9 -13.23 -4.45 -24.57
CA PHE A 9 -12.21 -4.18 -23.57
C PHE A 9 -10.86 -4.81 -23.88
N ASN A 10 -10.81 -5.99 -24.48
CA ASN A 10 -9.56 -6.59 -24.92
C ASN A 10 -8.88 -5.82 -26.04
N GLU A 11 -9.67 -5.23 -26.96
CA GLU A 11 -9.15 -4.46 -28.08
C GLU A 11 -8.78 -3.01 -27.69
N ASN A 12 -9.39 -2.45 -26.66
CA ASN A 12 -9.28 -1.03 -26.28
C ASN A 12 -8.58 -0.77 -24.92
N GLY A 13 -7.81 -1.72 -24.38
CA GLY A 13 -7.16 -1.54 -23.08
C GLY A 13 -6.22 -0.34 -23.01
N ARG A 14 -5.53 0.02 -24.12
CA ARG A 14 -4.72 1.23 -24.20
C ARG A 14 -5.57 2.51 -24.13
N LEU A 15 -6.74 2.49 -24.76
CA LEU A 15 -7.70 3.59 -24.68
C LEU A 15 -8.19 3.79 -23.25
N ALA A 16 -8.44 2.71 -22.53
CA ALA A 16 -8.87 2.79 -21.15
C ALA A 16 -7.80 3.41 -20.22
N ILE A 17 -6.54 3.04 -20.40
CA ILE A 17 -5.42 3.67 -19.67
C ILE A 17 -5.36 5.16 -19.99
N PHE A 18 -5.53 5.53 -21.25
CA PHE A 18 -5.56 6.92 -21.66
C PHE A 18 -6.75 7.70 -21.06
N ILE A 19 -7.94 7.10 -21.04
CA ILE A 19 -9.13 7.70 -20.42
C ILE A 19 -8.90 7.88 -18.92
N LEU A 20 -8.32 6.89 -18.23
CA LEU A 20 -7.97 7.01 -16.80
C LEU A 20 -6.99 8.15 -16.57
N PHE A 21 -5.97 8.27 -17.39
CA PHE A 21 -4.99 9.34 -17.31
C PHE A 21 -5.63 10.73 -17.46
N ILE A 22 -6.53 10.90 -18.44
CA ILE A 22 -7.26 12.16 -18.62
C ILE A 22 -8.22 12.43 -17.46
N LEU A 23 -8.91 11.40 -16.96
CA LEU A 23 -9.80 11.53 -15.82
C LEU A 23 -9.03 11.95 -14.56
N GLU A 24 -7.86 11.37 -14.32
CA GLU A 24 -7.00 11.73 -13.19
C GLU A 24 -6.57 13.21 -13.27
N ILE A 25 -6.11 13.68 -14.45
CA ILE A 25 -5.81 15.09 -14.67
C ILE A 25 -7.03 15.96 -14.35
N PHE A 26 -8.21 15.58 -14.86
CA PHE A 26 -9.44 16.32 -14.62
C PHE A 26 -9.78 16.40 -13.14
N LEU A 27 -9.71 15.29 -12.41
CA LEU A 27 -10.00 15.26 -10.98
C LEU A 27 -8.98 16.10 -10.18
N MET A 28 -7.70 16.00 -10.51
CA MET A 28 -6.64 16.73 -9.81
C MET A 28 -6.68 18.25 -10.02
N ILE A 29 -7.30 18.74 -11.10
CA ILE A 29 -7.49 20.20 -11.31
C ILE A 29 -8.29 20.82 -10.16
N PHE A 30 -9.26 20.09 -9.60
CA PHE A 30 -10.10 20.55 -8.51
C PHE A 30 -9.44 20.41 -7.13
N VAL A 31 -8.33 19.68 -7.02
CA VAL A 31 -7.58 19.62 -5.76
C VAL A 31 -6.85 20.93 -5.54
N THR A 32 -7.13 21.57 -4.42
CA THR A 32 -6.40 22.77 -3.99
C THR A 32 -5.16 22.38 -3.20
N PRO A 33 -4.02 23.07 -3.37
CA PRO A 33 -2.86 22.89 -2.49
C PRO A 33 -3.25 23.03 -1.02
N ASN A 34 -2.67 22.18 -0.17
CA ASN A 34 -2.86 22.28 1.26
C ASN A 34 -2.18 23.55 1.80
N LYS A 35 -2.90 24.32 2.58
CA LYS A 35 -2.37 25.53 3.25
C LYS A 35 -1.27 25.27 4.27
N TYR A 36 -1.16 24.03 4.78
CA TYR A 36 -0.15 23.71 5.79
C TYR A 36 1.11 23.11 5.16
N ASP A 37 1.01 21.96 4.52
CA ASP A 37 2.19 21.26 4.03
C ASP A 37 2.69 21.81 2.69
N ASP A 38 1.82 21.94 1.68
CA ASP A 38 2.24 22.38 0.35
C ASP A 38 2.74 23.84 0.38
N GLU A 39 2.03 24.75 1.07
CA GLU A 39 2.46 26.14 1.23
C GLU A 39 3.79 26.22 2.00
N TYR A 40 3.96 25.43 3.07
CA TYR A 40 5.22 25.37 3.79
C TYR A 40 6.40 25.02 2.87
N PHE A 41 6.27 23.95 2.07
CA PHE A 41 7.34 23.57 1.14
C PHE A 41 7.59 24.64 0.08
N ILE A 42 6.56 25.28 -0.45
CA ILE A 42 6.68 26.39 -1.42
C ILE A 42 7.47 27.56 -0.79
N GLU A 43 7.10 28.01 0.40
CA GLU A 43 7.77 29.10 1.09
C GLU A 43 9.26 28.82 1.33
N GLN A 44 9.60 27.59 1.73
CA GLN A 44 11.00 27.22 1.99
C GLN A 44 11.89 27.28 0.74
N VAL A 45 11.33 27.10 -0.46
CA VAL A 45 12.11 27.02 -1.71
C VAL A 45 11.91 28.20 -2.65
N THR A 46 11.00 29.15 -2.32
CA THR A 46 10.71 30.29 -3.20
C THR A 46 11.96 31.10 -3.50
N ASN A 47 12.76 31.44 -2.49
CA ASN A 47 13.95 32.30 -2.60
C ASN A 47 15.27 31.56 -2.31
N LYS A 48 15.25 30.21 -2.24
CA LYS A 48 16.41 29.39 -1.89
C LYS A 48 16.59 28.25 -2.88
N SER A 49 17.79 27.67 -2.88
CA SER A 49 18.00 26.41 -3.60
C SER A 49 17.25 25.29 -2.89
N ILE A 50 16.68 24.34 -3.64
CA ILE A 50 15.97 23.20 -3.07
C ILE A 50 16.91 22.41 -2.16
N TRP A 51 18.18 22.24 -2.56
CA TRP A 51 19.17 21.49 -1.79
C TRP A 51 19.49 22.17 -0.45
N SER A 52 19.54 23.50 -0.38
CA SER A 52 19.79 24.21 0.90
C SER A 52 18.70 23.98 1.95
N PHE A 53 17.50 23.63 1.52
CA PHE A 53 16.41 23.25 2.42
C PHE A 53 16.38 21.74 2.71
N VAL A 54 16.43 20.91 1.66
CA VAL A 54 16.23 19.45 1.79
C VAL A 54 17.47 18.77 2.41
N GLY A 55 18.69 19.17 2.04
CA GLY A 55 19.90 18.50 2.51
C GLY A 55 20.05 18.45 4.04
N PRO A 56 19.89 19.59 4.75
CA PRO A 56 19.95 19.61 6.21
C PRO A 56 18.88 18.77 6.90
N ARG A 57 17.71 18.55 6.27
CA ARG A 57 16.61 17.76 6.84
C ARG A 57 17.00 16.31 7.15
N TYR A 58 18.00 15.76 6.48
CA TYR A 58 18.58 14.46 6.84
C TYR A 58 18.99 14.37 8.31
N TYR A 59 19.47 15.45 8.86
CA TYR A 59 19.99 15.49 10.24
C TYR A 59 18.91 15.76 11.30
N TRP A 60 17.84 16.46 10.94
CA TRP A 60 16.87 16.89 11.93
C TRP A 60 15.42 16.48 11.67
N TRP A 61 15.11 15.89 10.48
CA TRP A 61 13.72 15.54 10.18
C TRP A 61 13.50 14.20 9.47
N SER A 62 14.16 13.93 8.31
CA SER A 62 13.75 12.82 7.45
C SER A 62 14.83 12.30 6.53
N SER A 63 14.85 10.99 6.30
CA SER A 63 15.66 10.35 5.25
C SER A 63 15.12 10.55 3.83
N ARG A 64 13.92 11.11 3.65
CA ARG A 64 13.20 11.23 2.37
C ARG A 64 13.76 12.32 1.44
N ILE A 65 15.07 12.46 1.36
CA ILE A 65 15.74 13.55 0.64
C ILE A 65 15.39 13.58 -0.84
N ILE A 66 15.35 12.42 -1.52
CA ILE A 66 15.03 12.33 -2.95
C ILE A 66 13.56 12.71 -3.18
N ILE A 67 12.67 12.23 -2.32
CA ILE A 67 11.23 12.49 -2.39
C ILE A 67 10.94 13.96 -2.10
N GLU A 68 11.51 14.50 -1.03
CA GLU A 68 11.32 15.92 -0.67
C GLU A 68 11.93 16.85 -1.71
N TYR A 69 13.06 16.46 -2.33
CA TYR A 69 13.61 17.23 -3.46
C TYR A 69 12.64 17.25 -4.65
N ALA A 70 12.06 16.10 -5.01
CA ALA A 70 11.08 16.01 -6.08
C ALA A 70 9.82 16.83 -5.76
N LEU A 71 9.33 16.78 -4.51
CA LEU A 71 8.21 17.58 -4.03
C LEU A 71 8.48 19.06 -4.19
N CYS A 72 9.61 19.56 -3.68
CA CYS A 72 10.02 20.94 -3.80
C CYS A 72 10.17 21.37 -5.27
N LEU A 73 10.71 20.49 -6.11
CA LEU A 73 10.90 20.76 -7.52
C LEU A 73 9.58 20.98 -8.26
N VAL A 74 8.62 20.07 -8.09
CA VAL A 74 7.33 20.18 -8.78
C VAL A 74 6.50 21.35 -8.28
N LEU A 75 6.51 21.62 -6.96
CA LEU A 75 5.85 22.78 -6.38
C LEU A 75 6.47 24.11 -6.85
N LYS A 76 7.80 24.14 -7.00
CA LYS A 76 8.51 25.33 -7.52
C LYS A 76 8.22 25.59 -9.00
N ILE A 77 8.01 24.54 -9.79
CA ILE A 77 7.68 24.69 -11.23
C ILE A 77 6.26 25.21 -11.40
N SER A 78 5.26 24.43 -11.02
CA SER A 78 3.86 24.85 -11.01
C SER A 78 2.94 23.73 -10.48
N LYS A 79 1.75 24.09 -10.03
CA LYS A 79 0.65 23.15 -9.73
C LYS A 79 0.36 22.21 -10.92
N TYR A 80 0.38 22.74 -12.14
CA TYR A 80 0.06 21.92 -13.34
C TYR A 80 1.12 20.89 -13.66
N ALA A 81 2.40 21.18 -13.37
CA ALA A 81 3.48 20.19 -13.50
C ALA A 81 3.27 19.02 -12.53
N TRP A 82 2.93 19.33 -11.27
CA TRP A 82 2.58 18.29 -10.31
C TRP A 82 1.37 17.46 -10.76
N ILE A 83 0.26 18.06 -11.18
CA ILE A 83 -0.94 17.35 -11.66
C ILE A 83 -0.61 16.39 -12.80
N LEU A 84 0.19 16.83 -13.78
CA LEU A 84 0.58 15.97 -14.90
C LEU A 84 1.42 14.78 -14.45
N ILE A 85 2.40 15.00 -13.58
CA ILE A 85 3.26 13.93 -13.08
C ILE A 85 2.47 12.98 -12.18
N GLU A 86 1.55 13.49 -11.35
CA GLU A 86 0.66 12.66 -10.52
C GLU A 86 -0.17 11.70 -11.39
N ALA A 87 -0.82 12.21 -12.42
CA ALA A 87 -1.58 11.38 -13.36
C ALA A 87 -0.69 10.33 -14.06
N LEU A 88 0.57 10.68 -14.41
CA LEU A 88 1.55 9.73 -14.92
C LEU A 88 1.91 8.66 -13.89
N MET A 89 2.03 9.00 -12.61
CA MET A 89 2.32 8.04 -11.54
C MET A 89 1.15 7.08 -11.31
N VAL A 90 -0.09 7.56 -11.33
CA VAL A 90 -1.29 6.69 -11.28
C VAL A 90 -1.30 5.71 -12.47
N ALA A 91 -1.06 6.21 -13.68
CA ALA A 91 -0.97 5.37 -14.89
C ALA A 91 0.20 4.37 -14.79
N LEU A 92 1.36 4.79 -14.26
CA LEU A 92 2.51 3.93 -14.03
C LEU A 92 2.20 2.82 -13.02
N ALA A 93 1.46 3.12 -11.95
CA ALA A 93 1.03 2.12 -10.97
C ALA A 93 0.15 1.06 -11.65
N GLY A 94 -0.88 1.46 -12.40
CA GLY A 94 -1.76 0.55 -13.14
C GLY A 94 -1.00 -0.31 -14.15
N TYR A 95 -0.09 0.29 -14.92
CA TYR A 95 0.80 -0.42 -15.83
C TYR A 95 1.66 -1.45 -15.11
N SER A 96 2.28 -1.05 -14.00
CA SER A 96 3.21 -1.89 -13.24
C SER A 96 2.50 -3.08 -12.60
N ILE A 97 1.33 -2.87 -12.00
CA ILE A 97 0.49 -3.95 -11.46
C ILE A 97 0.17 -4.97 -12.56
N SER A 98 -0.24 -4.48 -13.75
CA SER A 98 -0.51 -5.36 -14.89
C SER A 98 0.72 -6.19 -15.26
N LYS A 99 1.91 -5.58 -15.33
CA LYS A 99 3.15 -6.27 -15.72
C LYS A 99 3.69 -7.21 -14.67
N VAL A 100 3.51 -6.91 -13.39
CA VAL A 100 4.03 -7.73 -12.29
C VAL A 100 3.12 -8.92 -12.00
N PHE A 101 1.81 -8.70 -11.95
CA PHE A 101 0.88 -9.70 -11.42
C PHE A 101 0.08 -10.46 -12.48
N ILE A 102 -0.01 -9.95 -13.73
CA ILE A 102 -0.83 -10.56 -14.78
C ILE A 102 0.06 -11.21 -15.84
N LYS A 103 -0.07 -12.54 -15.98
CA LYS A 103 0.77 -13.31 -16.90
C LYS A 103 0.39 -13.10 -18.36
N ASP A 104 -0.89 -13.02 -18.67
CA ASP A 104 -1.38 -13.12 -20.05
C ASP A 104 -1.47 -11.79 -20.79
N ASN A 105 -1.08 -10.65 -20.20
CA ASN A 105 -1.17 -9.32 -20.80
C ASN A 105 -2.54 -8.99 -21.45
N LYS A 106 -3.61 -9.67 -21.01
CA LYS A 106 -4.94 -9.45 -21.56
C LYS A 106 -5.45 -8.08 -21.11
N ASN A 107 -5.93 -7.31 -22.06
CA ASN A 107 -6.52 -5.98 -21.80
C ASN A 107 -7.64 -6.03 -20.76
N GLU A 108 -8.36 -7.16 -20.68
CA GLU A 108 -9.40 -7.44 -19.70
C GLU A 108 -8.90 -7.32 -18.24
N ASN A 109 -7.74 -7.91 -17.95
CA ASN A 109 -7.15 -7.85 -16.62
C ASN A 109 -6.61 -6.45 -16.29
N THR A 110 -6.07 -5.76 -17.28
CA THR A 110 -5.63 -4.36 -17.13
C THR A 110 -6.81 -3.45 -16.80
N MET A 111 -7.94 -3.64 -17.48
CA MET A 111 -9.17 -2.90 -17.20
C MET A 111 -9.69 -3.14 -15.79
N MET A 112 -9.68 -4.38 -15.34
CA MET A 112 -10.13 -4.73 -13.97
C MET A 112 -9.30 -4.01 -12.92
N LEU A 113 -7.98 -3.91 -13.12
CA LEU A 113 -7.08 -3.18 -12.23
C LEU A 113 -7.31 -1.67 -12.29
N ILE A 114 -7.58 -1.11 -13.48
CA ILE A 114 -7.94 0.30 -13.62
C ILE A 114 -9.20 0.62 -12.83
N PHE A 115 -10.22 -0.24 -12.89
CA PHE A 115 -11.42 -0.08 -12.09
C PHE A 115 -11.13 -0.16 -10.59
N MET A 116 -10.22 -1.03 -10.15
CA MET A 116 -9.81 -1.09 -8.74
C MET A 116 -9.13 0.20 -8.27
N ILE A 117 -8.34 0.85 -9.14
CA ILE A 117 -7.74 2.15 -8.84
C ILE A 117 -8.80 3.25 -8.79
N LEU A 118 -9.80 3.22 -9.69
CA LEU A 118 -10.90 4.19 -9.72
C LEU A 118 -11.87 4.06 -8.54
N ILE A 119 -11.95 2.90 -7.91
CA ILE A 119 -12.77 2.69 -6.70
C ILE A 119 -12.11 3.31 -5.45
N TYR A 120 -10.88 3.86 -5.60
CA TYR A 120 -10.25 4.58 -4.49
C TYR A 120 -11.18 5.70 -4.00
N PRO A 121 -11.49 5.76 -2.68
CA PRO A 121 -12.50 6.68 -2.17
C PRO A 121 -12.09 8.14 -2.43
N LEU A 122 -12.89 8.87 -3.20
CA LEU A 122 -12.63 10.28 -3.56
C LEU A 122 -12.63 11.21 -2.35
N ASP A 123 -13.36 10.88 -1.31
CA ASP A 123 -13.36 11.58 -0.02
C ASP A 123 -11.98 11.53 0.66
N VAL A 124 -11.26 10.42 0.54
CA VAL A 124 -9.87 10.34 1.02
C VAL A 124 -8.94 11.18 0.14
N MET A 125 -9.24 11.32 -1.15
CA MET A 125 -8.46 12.18 -2.04
C MET A 125 -8.52 13.66 -1.63
N ALA A 126 -9.60 14.13 -1.03
CA ALA A 126 -9.71 15.50 -0.51
C ALA A 126 -8.71 15.79 0.62
N SER A 127 -8.29 14.78 1.39
CA SER A 127 -7.31 14.89 2.46
C SER A 127 -5.93 14.35 2.09
N ALA A 128 -5.86 13.42 1.14
CA ALA A 128 -4.65 12.72 0.73
C ALA A 128 -4.18 13.08 -0.70
N GLY A 129 -4.97 13.84 -1.45
CA GLY A 129 -4.67 14.24 -2.83
C GLY A 129 -3.74 15.45 -2.96
N TRP A 130 -3.15 15.94 -1.89
CA TRP A 130 -2.23 17.10 -1.92
C TRP A 130 -0.86 16.71 -2.46
N ALA A 131 -0.11 17.70 -2.95
CA ALA A 131 1.21 17.45 -3.51
C ALA A 131 2.16 16.80 -2.49
N ALA A 132 2.20 17.33 -1.26
CA ALA A 132 3.02 16.75 -0.19
C ALA A 132 2.66 15.30 0.12
N THR A 133 1.37 14.95 0.08
CA THR A 133 0.92 13.57 0.34
C THR A 133 1.16 12.65 -0.85
N THR A 134 0.76 13.07 -2.05
CA THR A 134 0.89 12.20 -3.24
C THR A 134 2.35 11.91 -3.58
N VAL A 135 3.22 12.91 -3.51
CA VAL A 135 4.67 12.73 -3.76
C VAL A 135 5.33 11.85 -2.69
N ASN A 136 4.87 11.91 -1.44
CA ASN A 136 5.42 11.08 -0.36
C ASN A 136 4.90 9.64 -0.34
N TYR A 137 3.71 9.36 -0.91
CA TYR A 137 3.08 8.04 -0.78
C TYR A 137 2.73 7.42 -2.14
N MET A 138 2.02 8.12 -3.02
CA MET A 138 1.61 7.59 -4.32
C MET A 138 2.80 7.39 -5.26
N TRP A 139 3.72 8.35 -5.32
CA TRP A 139 4.88 8.22 -6.20
C TRP A 139 5.84 7.09 -5.78
N PRO A 140 6.19 6.92 -4.49
CA PRO A 140 6.92 5.74 -4.04
C PRO A 140 6.19 4.42 -4.32
N LEU A 141 4.86 4.37 -4.17
CA LEU A 141 4.08 3.19 -4.51
C LEU A 141 4.18 2.86 -6.02
N ALA A 142 3.95 3.85 -6.88
CA ALA A 142 4.00 3.67 -8.33
C ALA A 142 5.39 3.25 -8.83
N THR A 143 6.42 3.93 -8.34
CA THR A 143 7.82 3.62 -8.71
C THR A 143 8.28 2.30 -8.09
N GLY A 144 7.83 1.95 -6.89
CA GLY A 144 8.09 0.66 -6.26
C GLY A 144 7.49 -0.51 -7.03
N LEU A 145 6.23 -0.39 -7.43
CA LEU A 145 5.59 -1.38 -8.31
C LEU A 145 6.33 -1.50 -9.65
N PHE A 146 6.76 -0.40 -10.23
CA PHE A 146 7.55 -0.41 -11.46
C PHE A 146 8.91 -1.08 -11.27
N ALA A 147 9.55 -0.88 -10.13
CA ALA A 147 10.82 -1.54 -9.77
C ALA A 147 10.66 -3.06 -9.56
N LEU A 148 9.45 -3.59 -9.37
CA LEU A 148 9.23 -5.04 -9.31
C LEU A 148 9.16 -5.72 -10.69
N ILE A 149 8.95 -4.98 -11.78
CA ILE A 149 8.87 -5.54 -13.13
C ILE A 149 10.11 -6.37 -13.53
N PRO A 150 11.36 -5.91 -13.27
CA PRO A 150 12.53 -6.72 -13.61
C PRO A 150 12.60 -8.04 -12.84
N ILE A 151 12.10 -8.11 -11.61
CA ILE A 151 11.99 -9.38 -10.87
C ILE A 151 11.12 -10.36 -11.66
N ARG A 152 9.95 -9.89 -12.12
CA ARG A 152 9.03 -10.69 -12.91
C ARG A 152 9.67 -11.16 -14.22
N LYS A 153 10.30 -10.26 -14.97
CA LYS A 153 11.00 -10.60 -16.22
C LYS A 153 12.09 -11.66 -15.99
N MET A 154 12.93 -11.48 -14.96
CA MET A 154 13.97 -12.45 -14.63
C MET A 154 13.40 -13.80 -14.18
N TRP A 155 12.28 -13.78 -13.45
CA TRP A 155 11.58 -15.01 -13.05
C TRP A 155 11.03 -15.81 -14.24
N ASP A 156 10.45 -15.12 -15.22
CA ASP A 156 9.89 -15.73 -16.43
C ASP A 156 10.95 -15.99 -17.53
N GLY A 157 12.21 -15.58 -17.31
CA GLY A 157 13.29 -15.75 -18.30
C GLY A 157 13.24 -14.75 -19.46
N GLU A 158 12.48 -13.66 -19.29
CA GLU A 158 12.39 -12.59 -20.28
C GLU A 158 13.62 -11.68 -20.26
N LYS A 159 14.01 -11.17 -21.42
CA LYS A 159 15.13 -10.24 -21.54
C LYS A 159 14.72 -8.83 -21.08
N ILE A 160 15.56 -8.23 -20.23
CA ILE A 160 15.48 -6.81 -19.88
C ILE A 160 16.19 -6.03 -21.00
N LYS A 161 15.53 -5.04 -21.60
CA LYS A 161 16.12 -4.21 -22.64
C LYS A 161 17.10 -3.21 -22.04
N PHE A 162 18.10 -2.83 -22.79
CA PHE A 162 19.18 -1.95 -22.30
C PHE A 162 18.66 -0.66 -21.64
N TYR A 163 17.70 0.01 -22.24
CA TYR A 163 17.13 1.26 -21.73
C TYR A 163 16.22 1.08 -20.50
N GLU A 164 15.80 -0.14 -20.18
CA GLU A 164 14.97 -0.43 -19.01
C GLU A 164 15.77 -0.49 -17.71
N TYR A 165 17.06 -0.85 -17.79
CA TYR A 165 17.92 -0.93 -16.60
C TYR A 165 17.99 0.38 -15.79
N PRO A 166 18.30 1.53 -16.40
CA PRO A 166 18.35 2.78 -15.66
C PRO A 166 16.96 3.19 -15.15
N LEU A 167 15.90 2.95 -15.89
CA LEU A 167 14.53 3.31 -15.48
C LEU A 167 14.11 2.54 -14.23
N TYR A 168 14.32 1.22 -14.19
CA TYR A 168 14.01 0.42 -13.01
C TYR A 168 14.90 0.77 -11.82
N THR A 169 16.18 1.10 -12.07
CA THR A 169 17.10 1.52 -11.01
C THR A 169 16.69 2.86 -10.40
N LEU A 170 16.34 3.85 -11.21
CA LEU A 170 15.86 5.15 -10.72
C LEU A 170 14.55 5.01 -9.95
N ALA A 171 13.64 4.18 -10.43
CA ALA A 171 12.40 3.88 -9.74
C ALA A 171 12.65 3.19 -8.38
N LEU A 172 13.59 2.25 -8.32
CA LEU A 172 13.98 1.60 -7.07
C LEU A 172 14.58 2.58 -6.07
N LEU A 173 15.48 3.47 -6.52
CA LEU A 173 16.08 4.51 -5.68
C LEU A 173 15.04 5.48 -5.14
N PHE A 174 14.10 5.92 -5.98
CA PHE A 174 13.04 6.83 -5.56
C PHE A 174 12.13 6.16 -4.52
N SER A 175 11.58 4.98 -4.83
CA SER A 175 10.72 4.24 -3.91
C SER A 175 11.46 3.78 -2.65
N GLY A 176 12.73 3.40 -2.78
CA GLY A 176 13.61 3.01 -1.67
C GLY A 176 13.98 4.17 -0.73
N ASN A 177 13.59 5.40 -1.06
CA ASN A 177 13.76 6.55 -0.18
C ASN A 177 12.58 6.75 0.80
N ALA A 178 11.46 6.03 0.61
CA ALA A 178 10.33 6.00 1.55
C ALA A 178 10.44 4.78 2.46
N GLU A 179 10.33 4.95 3.77
CA GLU A 179 10.59 3.91 4.78
C GLU A 179 9.76 2.64 4.54
N GLN A 180 8.45 2.79 4.35
CA GLN A 180 7.53 1.66 4.15
C GLN A 180 7.78 0.95 2.82
N SER A 181 7.91 1.70 1.73
CA SER A 181 8.17 1.15 0.40
C SER A 181 9.52 0.45 0.36
N CYS A 182 10.55 1.02 0.98
CA CYS A 182 11.88 0.43 1.08
C CYS A 182 11.83 -0.94 1.78
N ALA A 183 11.17 -1.03 2.94
CA ALA A 183 11.04 -2.28 3.68
C ALA A 183 10.34 -3.38 2.85
N ILE A 184 9.26 -3.02 2.14
CA ILE A 184 8.54 -3.95 1.25
C ILE A 184 9.45 -4.40 0.09
N LEU A 185 10.18 -3.48 -0.53
CA LEU A 185 11.06 -3.79 -1.65
C LEU A 185 12.26 -4.66 -1.22
N VAL A 186 12.86 -4.39 -0.04
CA VAL A 186 13.89 -5.27 0.54
C VAL A 186 13.33 -6.69 0.68
N GLY A 187 12.14 -6.82 1.31
CA GLY A 187 11.48 -8.10 1.45
C GLY A 187 11.23 -8.80 0.11
N ALA A 188 10.71 -8.08 -0.88
CA ALA A 188 10.45 -8.63 -2.20
C ALA A 188 11.74 -9.09 -2.92
N TYR A 189 12.75 -8.23 -3.00
CA TYR A 189 14.00 -8.54 -3.70
C TYR A 189 14.75 -9.71 -3.06
N VAL A 190 14.86 -9.73 -1.73
CA VAL A 190 15.52 -10.82 -0.98
C VAL A 190 14.73 -12.11 -1.13
N LEU A 191 13.41 -12.09 -0.93
CA LEU A 191 12.55 -13.27 -1.06
C LEU A 191 12.65 -13.89 -2.46
N PHE A 192 12.51 -13.09 -3.51
CA PHE A 192 12.61 -13.60 -4.88
C PHE A 192 14.01 -14.10 -5.23
N SER A 193 15.08 -13.50 -4.69
CA SER A 193 16.44 -14.01 -4.83
C SER A 193 16.58 -15.39 -4.20
N ILE A 194 16.05 -15.58 -2.98
CA ILE A 194 16.04 -16.88 -2.30
C ILE A 194 15.22 -17.90 -3.10
N LEU A 195 14.03 -17.51 -3.58
CA LEU A 195 13.18 -18.41 -4.38
C LEU A 195 13.83 -18.80 -5.71
N MET A 196 14.60 -17.91 -6.35
CA MET A 196 15.38 -18.23 -7.55
C MET A 196 16.43 -19.29 -7.24
N ILE A 197 17.18 -19.14 -6.14
CA ILE A 197 18.18 -20.13 -5.69
C ILE A 197 17.52 -21.48 -5.44
N LEU A 198 16.45 -21.52 -4.64
CA LEU A 198 15.73 -22.74 -4.29
C LEU A 198 15.12 -23.46 -5.51
N LYS A 199 14.82 -22.74 -6.57
CA LYS A 199 14.32 -23.31 -7.82
C LYS A 199 15.42 -23.54 -8.88
N ASN A 200 16.68 -23.48 -8.50
CA ASN A 200 17.83 -23.66 -9.41
C ASN A 200 17.78 -22.73 -10.64
N LYS A 201 17.16 -21.53 -10.52
CA LYS A 201 17.17 -20.52 -11.57
C LYS A 201 18.45 -19.72 -11.51
N LYS A 202 19.00 -19.35 -12.67
CA LYS A 202 20.18 -18.47 -12.73
C LYS A 202 19.82 -17.09 -12.22
N ILE A 203 20.57 -16.61 -11.23
CA ILE A 203 20.44 -15.23 -10.75
C ILE A 203 21.10 -14.30 -11.78
N HIS A 204 20.34 -13.35 -12.29
CA HIS A 204 20.85 -12.35 -13.20
C HIS A 204 21.71 -11.33 -12.42
N PRO A 205 22.89 -10.87 -12.92
CA PRO A 205 23.72 -9.90 -12.22
C PRO A 205 22.98 -8.63 -11.81
N TYR A 206 22.05 -8.19 -12.61
CA TYR A 206 21.19 -7.03 -12.30
C TYR A 206 20.36 -7.23 -11.03
N MET A 207 19.93 -8.45 -10.72
CA MET A 207 19.22 -8.76 -9.46
C MET A 207 20.11 -8.51 -8.25
N ILE A 208 21.39 -8.86 -8.35
CA ILE A 208 22.37 -8.61 -7.27
C ILE A 208 22.55 -7.11 -7.08
N ILE A 209 22.72 -6.35 -8.17
CA ILE A 209 22.84 -4.89 -8.12
C ILE A 209 21.63 -4.25 -7.46
N GLN A 210 20.42 -4.66 -7.84
CA GLN A 210 19.19 -4.11 -7.27
C GLN A 210 19.05 -4.46 -5.77
N ASN A 211 19.42 -5.69 -5.35
CA ASN A 211 19.48 -6.04 -3.93
C ASN A 211 20.46 -5.14 -3.16
N LEU A 212 21.65 -4.91 -3.69
CA LEU A 212 22.62 -4.03 -3.04
C LEU A 212 22.10 -2.59 -2.90
N ILE A 213 21.47 -2.07 -3.95
CA ILE A 213 20.89 -0.72 -3.94
C ILE A 213 19.78 -0.61 -2.87
N ILE A 214 18.84 -1.55 -2.84
CA ILE A 214 17.72 -1.44 -1.90
C ILE A 214 18.15 -1.68 -0.45
N ILE A 215 19.13 -2.56 -0.20
CA ILE A 215 19.71 -2.76 1.12
C ILE A 215 20.47 -1.50 1.56
N ALA A 216 21.24 -0.88 0.66
CA ALA A 216 21.92 0.39 0.96
C ALA A 216 20.93 1.50 1.29
N SER A 217 19.81 1.60 0.54
CA SER A 217 18.72 2.53 0.83
C SER A 217 18.11 2.26 2.20
N PHE A 218 17.91 1.01 2.56
CA PHE A 218 17.36 0.63 3.87
C PHE A 218 18.33 1.00 5.02
N VAL A 219 19.62 0.73 4.86
CA VAL A 219 20.64 1.16 5.82
C VAL A 219 20.67 2.69 5.96
N PHE A 220 20.60 3.42 4.84
CA PHE A 220 20.51 4.88 4.83
C PHE A 220 19.32 5.41 5.64
N ILE A 221 18.14 4.78 5.52
CA ILE A 221 16.95 5.13 6.32
C ILE A 221 17.16 4.84 7.81
N LEU A 222 17.68 3.65 8.14
CA LEU A 222 17.89 3.24 9.54
C LEU A 222 18.93 4.10 10.27
N THR A 223 19.93 4.58 9.55
CA THR A 223 21.02 5.40 10.12
C THR A 223 20.72 6.91 10.09
N CYS A 224 19.56 7.32 9.57
CA CYS A 224 19.19 8.73 9.45
C CYS A 224 18.90 9.37 10.82
N PRO A 225 19.70 10.36 11.26
CA PRO A 225 19.45 11.04 12.54
C PRO A 225 18.09 11.77 12.56
N GLY A 226 17.68 12.35 11.43
CA GLY A 226 16.42 13.07 11.32
C GLY A 226 15.19 12.18 11.55
N ASN A 227 15.23 10.91 11.15
CA ASN A 227 14.15 9.97 11.44
C ASN A 227 13.98 9.73 12.95
N HIS A 228 15.09 9.66 13.70
CA HIS A 228 15.04 9.54 15.15
C HIS A 228 14.48 10.80 15.80
N ALA A 229 15.00 11.98 15.41
CA ALA A 229 14.52 13.27 15.91
C ALA A 229 13.02 13.48 15.64
N ARG A 230 12.57 13.16 14.42
CA ARG A 230 11.13 13.20 14.08
C ARG A 230 10.31 12.25 14.92
N ASN A 231 10.80 11.02 15.13
CA ASN A 231 10.09 10.03 15.93
C ASN A 231 9.86 10.52 17.36
N ASP A 232 10.86 11.15 17.98
CA ASP A 232 10.72 11.71 19.33
C ASP A 232 9.67 12.83 19.39
N VAL A 233 9.67 13.72 18.40
CA VAL A 233 8.66 14.80 18.28
C VAL A 233 7.25 14.23 18.09
N GLU A 234 7.08 13.21 17.25
CA GLU A 234 5.77 12.60 16.99
C GLU A 234 5.27 11.81 18.20
N ILE A 235 6.17 11.13 18.92
CA ILE A 235 5.83 10.46 20.20
C ILE A 235 5.35 11.49 21.23
N GLU A 236 6.09 12.58 21.41
CA GLU A 236 5.73 13.63 22.36
C GLU A 236 4.37 14.29 22.01
N ARG A 237 4.11 14.46 20.71
CA ARG A 237 2.88 15.12 20.22
C ARG A 237 1.65 14.22 20.28
N HIS A 238 1.80 12.95 19.92
CA HIS A 238 0.65 12.08 19.66
C HIS A 238 0.51 10.92 20.65
N PHE A 239 1.62 10.46 21.25
CA PHE A 239 1.58 9.27 22.10
C PHE A 239 2.71 9.22 23.12
N LYS A 240 2.66 10.13 24.11
CA LYS A 240 3.73 10.33 25.12
C LYS A 240 4.15 9.05 25.85
N ASP A 241 3.20 8.14 26.07
CA ASP A 241 3.45 6.91 26.81
C ASP A 241 4.01 5.75 25.96
N LEU A 242 4.26 5.97 24.65
CA LEU A 242 4.73 4.91 23.74
C LEU A 242 6.03 4.24 24.22
N GLY A 243 6.92 4.99 24.86
CA GLY A 243 8.16 4.47 25.42
C GLY A 243 7.98 3.51 26.61
N MET A 244 6.86 3.64 27.33
CA MET A 244 6.53 2.81 28.50
C MET A 244 5.84 1.49 28.11
N LEU A 245 5.38 1.37 26.86
CA LEU A 245 4.67 0.20 26.39
C LEU A 245 5.61 -0.99 26.17
N SER A 246 5.18 -2.15 26.64
CA SER A 246 5.81 -3.42 26.31
C SER A 246 5.66 -3.76 24.82
N ILE A 247 6.43 -4.72 24.34
CA ILE A 247 6.29 -5.21 22.96
C ILE A 247 4.89 -5.78 22.71
N LEU A 248 4.31 -6.48 23.69
CA LEU A 248 2.95 -7.04 23.58
C LEU A 248 1.89 -5.94 23.51
N ASP A 249 2.05 -4.86 24.26
CA ASP A 249 1.15 -3.70 24.18
C ASP A 249 1.20 -3.07 22.78
N LYS A 250 2.40 -2.88 22.22
CA LYS A 250 2.60 -2.32 20.87
C LYS A 250 1.99 -3.22 19.79
N ILE A 251 2.16 -4.55 19.92
CA ILE A 251 1.56 -5.51 18.99
C ILE A 251 0.04 -5.49 19.10
N SER A 252 -0.54 -5.54 20.29
CA SER A 252 -1.99 -5.51 20.48
C SER A 252 -2.61 -4.21 19.96
N LEU A 253 -1.95 -3.08 20.22
CA LEU A 253 -2.34 -1.77 19.70
C LEU A 253 -2.30 -1.74 18.17
N GLY A 254 -1.22 -2.21 17.57
CA GLY A 254 -1.07 -2.25 16.12
C GLY A 254 -2.11 -3.15 15.44
N LEU A 255 -2.38 -4.33 15.99
CA LEU A 255 -3.39 -5.26 15.47
C LEU A 255 -4.80 -4.65 15.55
N THR A 256 -5.21 -4.14 16.70
CA THR A 256 -6.56 -3.58 16.89
C THR A 256 -6.77 -2.31 16.09
N SER A 257 -5.78 -1.41 16.00
CA SER A 257 -5.85 -0.22 15.18
C SER A 257 -5.98 -0.55 13.69
N THR A 258 -5.23 -1.54 13.20
CA THR A 258 -5.30 -1.95 11.79
C THR A 258 -6.67 -2.58 11.47
N ILE A 259 -7.19 -3.45 12.34
CA ILE A 259 -8.51 -4.06 12.14
C ILE A 259 -9.61 -3.02 12.27
N GLY A 260 -9.52 -2.09 13.21
CA GLY A 260 -10.46 -0.97 13.32
C GLY A 260 -10.54 -0.15 12.02
N LEU A 261 -9.39 0.15 11.40
CA LEU A 261 -9.34 0.84 10.10
C LEU A 261 -9.89 0.01 8.94
N LEU A 262 -9.60 -1.29 8.91
CA LEU A 262 -10.00 -2.16 7.80
C LEU A 262 -11.46 -2.62 7.88
N ILE A 263 -11.94 -2.89 9.08
CA ILE A 263 -13.25 -3.50 9.31
C ILE A 263 -14.22 -2.49 9.94
N GLY A 264 -13.78 -1.79 10.99
CA GLY A 264 -14.63 -0.95 11.83
C GLY A 264 -15.18 0.30 11.13
N LYS A 265 -14.46 0.83 10.12
CA LYS A 265 -14.85 2.04 9.37
C LYS A 265 -15.56 1.77 8.05
N GLY A 266 -16.02 0.55 7.79
CA GLY A 266 -16.76 0.22 6.57
C GLY A 266 -15.91 0.32 5.29
N ASN A 267 -14.65 -0.10 5.35
CA ASN A 267 -13.73 -0.07 4.21
C ASN A 267 -14.20 -1.01 3.09
N ILE A 268 -14.77 -0.42 2.03
CA ILE A 268 -15.34 -1.18 0.91
C ILE A 268 -14.28 -1.99 0.15
N ILE A 269 -13.03 -1.49 0.07
CA ILE A 269 -11.94 -2.19 -0.61
C ILE A 269 -11.59 -3.47 0.14
N TYR A 270 -11.49 -3.40 1.46
CA TYR A 270 -11.26 -4.58 2.28
C TYR A 270 -12.44 -5.57 2.24
N ALA A 271 -13.67 -5.07 2.21
CA ALA A 271 -14.87 -5.89 2.02
C ALA A 271 -14.84 -6.65 0.69
N MET A 272 -14.52 -5.97 -0.42
CA MET A 272 -14.37 -6.59 -1.74
C MET A 272 -13.24 -7.62 -1.77
N LEU A 273 -12.09 -7.31 -1.18
CA LEU A 273 -10.98 -8.25 -1.07
C LEU A 273 -11.39 -9.50 -0.29
N SER A 274 -12.03 -9.32 0.86
CA SER A 274 -12.51 -10.44 1.70
C SER A 274 -13.53 -11.30 0.96
N LEU A 275 -14.43 -10.68 0.19
CA LEU A 275 -15.40 -11.39 -0.65
C LEU A 275 -14.70 -12.19 -1.76
N LEU A 276 -13.78 -11.59 -2.49
CA LEU A 276 -13.04 -12.27 -3.55
C LEU A 276 -12.23 -13.47 -3.03
N VAL A 277 -11.57 -13.29 -1.89
CA VAL A 277 -10.81 -14.35 -1.22
C VAL A 277 -11.74 -15.49 -0.79
N ALA A 278 -12.86 -15.18 -0.14
CA ALA A 278 -13.84 -16.19 0.28
C ALA A 278 -14.43 -16.94 -0.91
N VAL A 279 -14.86 -16.24 -1.96
CA VAL A 279 -15.40 -16.86 -3.18
C VAL A 279 -14.36 -17.77 -3.83
N TYR A 280 -13.12 -17.30 -3.98
CA TYR A 280 -12.07 -18.10 -4.59
C TYR A 280 -11.80 -19.40 -3.82
N VAL A 281 -11.64 -19.33 -2.49
CA VAL A 281 -11.36 -20.51 -1.67
C VAL A 281 -12.58 -21.45 -1.64
N CYS A 282 -13.80 -20.91 -1.49
CA CYS A 282 -15.02 -21.71 -1.49
C CYS A 282 -15.27 -22.48 -2.80
N THR A 283 -14.86 -21.91 -3.94
CA THR A 283 -15.04 -22.54 -5.25
C THR A 283 -13.94 -23.54 -5.59
N ASN A 284 -12.71 -23.31 -5.15
CA ASN A 284 -11.55 -24.12 -5.56
C ASN A 284 -11.13 -25.20 -4.55
N TYR A 285 -11.63 -25.14 -3.31
CA TYR A 285 -11.28 -26.12 -2.27
C TYR A 285 -12.53 -26.89 -1.80
N LYS A 286 -12.36 -28.19 -1.52
CA LYS A 286 -13.45 -29.07 -1.04
C LYS A 286 -13.53 -29.11 0.49
N GLU A 287 -12.42 -28.90 1.17
CA GLU A 287 -12.28 -28.99 2.62
C GLU A 287 -13.08 -27.90 3.33
N LYS A 288 -13.99 -28.32 4.20
CA LYS A 288 -14.88 -27.41 4.96
C LYS A 288 -14.10 -26.40 5.78
N ILE A 289 -12.97 -26.82 6.39
CA ILE A 289 -12.16 -25.94 7.24
C ILE A 289 -11.61 -24.74 6.46
N TYR A 290 -11.13 -24.94 5.23
CA TYR A 290 -10.60 -23.85 4.41
C TYR A 290 -11.70 -22.85 4.01
N LYS A 291 -12.90 -23.36 3.74
CA LYS A 291 -14.07 -22.51 3.45
C LYS A 291 -14.44 -21.66 4.66
N ILE A 292 -14.52 -22.28 5.86
CA ILE A 292 -14.83 -21.57 7.10
C ILE A 292 -13.79 -20.49 7.34
N VAL A 293 -12.50 -20.83 7.32
CA VAL A 293 -11.41 -19.88 7.56
C VAL A 293 -11.47 -18.71 6.58
N SER A 294 -11.70 -18.96 5.29
CA SER A 294 -11.73 -17.90 4.27
C SER A 294 -12.94 -16.97 4.38
N VAL A 295 -14.02 -17.40 5.00
CA VAL A 295 -15.24 -16.59 5.17
C VAL A 295 -15.16 -15.71 6.42
N ILE A 296 -14.29 -15.99 7.39
CA ILE A 296 -14.15 -15.21 8.63
C ILE A 296 -13.92 -13.72 8.38
N PRO A 297 -12.97 -13.27 7.52
CA PRO A 297 -12.77 -11.84 7.27
C PRO A 297 -14.01 -11.15 6.67
N LEU A 298 -14.71 -11.85 5.76
CA LEU A 298 -15.94 -11.33 5.17
C LEU A 298 -17.06 -11.19 6.20
N LEU A 299 -17.28 -12.21 7.03
CA LEU A 299 -18.28 -12.17 8.10
C LEU A 299 -17.96 -11.07 9.11
N SER A 300 -16.69 -10.85 9.42
CA SER A 300 -16.25 -9.78 10.30
C SER A 300 -16.59 -8.40 9.74
N VAL A 301 -16.37 -8.16 8.44
CA VAL A 301 -16.76 -6.92 7.77
C VAL A 301 -18.28 -6.73 7.81
N VAL A 302 -19.04 -7.76 7.46
CA VAL A 302 -20.52 -7.70 7.46
C VAL A 302 -21.04 -7.41 8.86
N LEU A 303 -20.53 -8.10 9.88
CA LEU A 303 -20.91 -7.89 11.27
C LEU A 303 -20.62 -6.46 11.73
N CYS A 304 -19.41 -5.96 11.49
CA CYS A 304 -19.04 -4.60 11.86
C CYS A 304 -19.78 -3.53 11.05
N TYR A 305 -20.10 -3.80 9.78
CA TYR A 305 -20.92 -2.89 8.98
C TYR A 305 -22.32 -2.71 9.56
N PHE A 306 -22.95 -3.80 10.01
CA PHE A 306 -24.25 -3.73 10.69
C PHE A 306 -24.19 -3.08 12.08
N THR A 307 -23.03 -2.91 12.65
CA THR A 307 -22.80 -2.23 13.93
C THR A 307 -22.33 -0.78 13.78
N LEU A 308 -22.26 -0.24 12.55
CA LEU A 308 -21.97 1.17 12.31
C LEU A 308 -23.07 2.06 12.88
N GLU A 309 -22.71 3.29 13.20
CA GLU A 309 -23.55 4.28 13.90
C GLU A 309 -24.94 4.43 13.29
N THR A 310 -25.08 4.40 11.97
CA THR A 310 -26.35 4.48 11.26
C THR A 310 -27.27 3.30 11.56
N THR A 311 -26.74 2.10 11.67
CA THR A 311 -27.51 0.87 11.96
C THR A 311 -27.85 0.77 13.45
N VAL A 312 -26.88 1.15 14.31
CA VAL A 312 -27.06 1.20 15.78
C VAL A 312 -28.18 2.16 16.17
N ARG A 313 -28.41 3.23 15.40
CA ARG A 313 -29.52 4.15 15.60
C ARG A 313 -30.88 3.46 15.55
N PHE A 314 -31.03 2.44 14.71
CA PHE A 314 -32.27 1.64 14.60
C PHE A 314 -32.25 0.41 15.51
N PHE A 315 -31.09 -0.13 15.81
CA PHE A 315 -30.90 -1.32 16.63
C PHE A 315 -29.79 -1.11 17.67
N PRO A 316 -30.07 -0.41 18.80
CA PRO A 316 -29.07 0.00 19.78
C PRO A 316 -28.24 -1.16 20.38
N PHE A 317 -28.80 -2.38 20.44
CA PHE A 317 -28.08 -3.57 20.94
C PHE A 317 -26.89 -3.96 20.08
N LEU A 318 -26.85 -3.55 18.81
CA LEU A 318 -25.72 -3.82 17.91
C LEU A 318 -24.48 -2.97 18.26
N GLY A 319 -24.66 -1.83 18.94
CA GLY A 319 -23.55 -0.99 19.40
C GLY A 319 -22.61 -1.72 20.34
N PHE A 320 -23.15 -2.62 21.18
CA PHE A 320 -22.33 -3.46 22.05
C PHE A 320 -21.35 -4.34 21.27
N PHE A 321 -21.74 -4.89 20.12
CA PHE A 321 -20.84 -5.69 19.29
C PHE A 321 -19.75 -4.86 18.66
N ASN A 322 -20.05 -3.61 18.26
CA ASN A 322 -19.03 -2.72 17.72
C ASN A 322 -17.98 -2.35 18.78
N GLU A 323 -18.42 -1.98 19.96
CA GLU A 323 -17.50 -1.72 21.09
C GLU A 323 -16.67 -2.95 21.47
N LEU A 324 -17.26 -4.14 21.36
CA LEU A 324 -16.59 -5.38 21.73
C LEU A 324 -15.61 -5.88 20.67
N LEU A 325 -15.94 -5.78 19.37
CA LEU A 325 -15.19 -6.44 18.30
C LEU A 325 -14.26 -5.47 17.54
N ALA A 326 -14.75 -4.28 17.24
CA ALA A 326 -14.04 -3.30 16.41
C ALA A 326 -13.42 -2.17 17.23
N LYS A 327 -13.17 -2.38 18.51
CA LYS A 327 -12.54 -1.39 19.39
C LYS A 327 -11.13 -1.07 18.89
N GLU A 328 -10.92 0.18 18.53
CA GLU A 328 -9.62 0.69 18.08
C GLU A 328 -8.69 0.92 19.28
N GLN A 329 -7.38 0.84 19.03
CA GLN A 329 -6.33 1.23 19.98
C GLN A 329 -6.40 0.51 21.34
N VAL A 330 -6.65 -0.80 21.30
CA VAL A 330 -6.64 -1.61 22.53
C VAL A 330 -5.23 -2.05 22.87
N MET A 331 -4.78 -1.70 24.07
CA MET A 331 -3.54 -2.19 24.65
C MET A 331 -3.85 -3.27 25.68
N LEU A 332 -3.20 -4.40 25.57
CA LEU A 332 -3.34 -5.54 26.47
C LEU A 332 -2.21 -5.48 27.49
N THR A 333 -2.48 -4.85 28.63
CA THR A 333 -1.54 -4.71 29.75
C THR A 333 -1.78 -5.77 30.81
N ALA A 334 -0.82 -5.99 31.71
CA ALA A 334 -0.99 -6.89 32.87
C ALA A 334 -2.20 -6.51 33.73
N ALA A 335 -2.57 -5.22 33.78
CA ALA A 335 -3.70 -4.74 34.55
C ALA A 335 -5.08 -5.07 33.93
N ASN A 336 -5.17 -5.22 32.61
CA ASN A 336 -6.44 -5.42 31.90
C ASN A 336 -6.56 -6.76 31.17
N CYS A 337 -5.53 -7.60 31.18
CA CYS A 337 -5.53 -8.90 30.50
C CYS A 337 -6.62 -9.88 30.98
N ASN A 338 -7.19 -9.67 32.15
CA ASN A 338 -8.30 -10.45 32.70
C ASN A 338 -9.69 -9.87 32.29
N ASN A 339 -9.74 -8.73 31.64
CA ASN A 339 -10.98 -8.09 31.24
C ASN A 339 -11.32 -8.42 29.79
N LEU A 340 -12.43 -9.12 29.57
CA LEU A 340 -12.90 -9.54 28.25
C LEU A 340 -13.06 -8.39 27.25
N LEU A 341 -13.43 -7.19 27.72
CA LEU A 341 -13.56 -6.00 26.87
C LEU A 341 -12.25 -5.56 26.19
N TYR A 342 -11.10 -5.99 26.74
CA TYR A 342 -9.78 -5.72 26.15
C TYR A 342 -9.23 -6.93 25.39
N VAL A 343 -9.53 -8.14 25.84
CA VAL A 343 -9.01 -9.38 25.26
C VAL A 343 -9.71 -9.73 23.95
N ILE A 344 -11.04 -9.60 23.90
CA ILE A 344 -11.85 -9.98 22.74
C ILE A 344 -11.46 -9.20 21.48
N PRO A 345 -11.28 -7.87 21.47
CA PRO A 345 -10.84 -7.13 20.29
C PRO A 345 -9.49 -7.61 19.74
N VAL A 346 -8.55 -7.94 20.63
CA VAL A 346 -7.22 -8.43 20.21
C VAL A 346 -7.31 -9.82 19.59
N ILE A 347 -8.09 -10.72 20.21
CA ILE A 347 -8.34 -12.06 19.63
C ILE A 347 -9.04 -11.93 18.29
N PHE A 348 -10.06 -11.08 18.19
CA PHE A 348 -10.78 -10.83 16.95
C PHE A 348 -9.86 -10.33 15.84
N ALA A 349 -8.99 -9.36 16.14
CA ALA A 349 -8.00 -8.85 15.21
C ALA A 349 -7.05 -9.97 14.75
N PHE A 350 -6.51 -10.73 15.69
CA PHE A 350 -5.58 -11.83 15.42
C PHE A 350 -6.20 -12.92 14.54
N VAL A 351 -7.43 -13.33 14.83
CA VAL A 351 -8.17 -14.32 14.05
C VAL A 351 -8.39 -13.84 12.60
N ASN A 352 -8.74 -12.56 12.42
CA ASN A 352 -8.90 -11.99 11.08
C ASN A 352 -7.59 -12.00 10.28
N PHE A 353 -6.46 -11.59 10.88
CA PHE A 353 -5.16 -11.62 10.22
C PHE A 353 -4.73 -13.02 9.84
N ILE A 354 -4.86 -13.98 10.76
CA ILE A 354 -4.50 -15.38 10.48
C ILE A 354 -5.40 -15.96 9.40
N SER A 355 -6.70 -15.73 9.49
CA SER A 355 -7.66 -16.26 8.51
C SER A 355 -7.40 -15.71 7.11
N LEU A 356 -7.13 -14.41 6.99
CA LEU A 356 -6.76 -13.80 5.73
C LEU A 356 -5.43 -14.33 5.21
N GLY A 357 -4.42 -14.45 6.07
CA GLY A 357 -3.10 -14.99 5.72
C GLY A 357 -3.17 -16.43 5.21
N ILE A 358 -3.87 -17.32 5.92
CA ILE A 358 -4.09 -18.70 5.49
C ILE A 358 -4.80 -18.75 4.15
N SER A 359 -5.83 -17.93 3.97
CA SER A 359 -6.63 -17.90 2.73
C SER A 359 -5.78 -17.44 1.53
N ILE A 360 -4.95 -16.44 1.72
CA ILE A 360 -3.99 -15.97 0.70
C ILE A 360 -2.98 -17.08 0.36
N LEU A 361 -2.44 -17.78 1.35
CA LEU A 361 -1.52 -18.92 1.13
C LEU A 361 -2.19 -20.06 0.35
N LEU A 362 -3.46 -20.35 0.63
CA LEU A 362 -4.25 -21.33 -0.13
C LEU A 362 -4.40 -20.91 -1.60
N ILE A 363 -4.71 -19.62 -1.85
CA ILE A 363 -4.80 -19.08 -3.21
C ILE A 363 -3.46 -19.29 -3.95
N PHE A 364 -2.34 -18.93 -3.34
CA PHE A 364 -1.01 -19.12 -3.93
C PHE A 364 -0.69 -20.60 -4.19
N LYS A 365 -1.04 -21.50 -3.27
CA LYS A 365 -0.86 -22.94 -3.44
C LYS A 365 -1.63 -23.47 -4.65
N ASN A 366 -2.90 -23.07 -4.80
CA ASN A 366 -3.73 -23.51 -5.92
C ASN A 366 -3.26 -22.94 -7.26
N LEU A 367 -2.90 -21.66 -7.30
CA LEU A 367 -2.33 -21.04 -8.49
C LEU A 367 -1.05 -21.74 -8.95
N LYS A 368 -0.20 -22.20 -8.00
CA LYS A 368 1.01 -22.96 -8.31
C LYS A 368 0.68 -24.30 -8.95
N ASN A 369 -0.35 -25.01 -8.48
CA ASN A 369 -0.74 -26.32 -8.99
C ASN A 369 -1.42 -26.23 -10.37
N ASN A 370 -2.06 -25.11 -10.69
CA ASN A 370 -2.71 -24.89 -12.00
C ASN A 370 -1.76 -24.31 -13.06
N VAL A 371 -0.51 -24.00 -12.70
CA VAL A 371 0.53 -23.45 -13.59
C VAL A 371 1.67 -24.46 -13.83
N ALA A 372 1.64 -25.60 -13.13
CA ALA A 372 2.52 -26.75 -13.39
C ALA A 372 1.87 -27.72 -14.38
#